data_739e30e7cb7133cfdf33940df374d95b
#
_entry.id   739e30e7cb7133cfdf33940df374d95b
#
_cell.length_a   1.000
_cell.length_b   1.000
_cell.length_c   1.000
_cell.angle_alpha   90.00
_cell.angle_beta   90.00
_cell.angle_gamma   90.00
#
_symmetry.space_group_name_H-M   'P 1'
#
loop_
_entity.id
_entity.type
_entity.pdbx_description
1 polymer ?
#
loop_
_entity_poly.entity_id
_entity_poly.type
_entity_poly.pdbx_seq_one_letter_code
_entity_poly.pdbx_strand_id
1 'polypeptide(L)'
;DGSNIAGVLAGLPDEKKTEIENTLSEYLKDLPEGDIKKVWAEKVGRLGTDAMLYCQEEWKPGEIIEIDARSMSDGTLRFLAILTALLTRPEGSQIVIEEIDNGLHPSRAALLVKILKEIGTKRNIDILLTTHNPALLDAFGPEIVPFVVVAHRDSETGESKLTLLEDIDNFPKLFASYSLGQMTTKGAIERSLSHGE
;
A
#
# COMPACT_ATOMS: atom_id res chain seq x y z
N ASP A 1 -4.48 -5.94 -8.40
CA ASP A 1 -3.41 -6.87 -8.70
C ASP A 1 -2.36 -6.19 -9.57
N GLY A 2 -1.14 -6.72 -9.63
CA GLY A 2 -0.02 -6.13 -10.38
C GLY A 2 0.01 -6.52 -11.87
N SER A 3 -1.01 -7.17 -12.40
CA SER A 3 -0.99 -7.76 -13.75
C SER A 3 -0.82 -6.77 -14.90
N ASN A 4 -1.17 -5.50 -14.70
CA ASN A 4 -1.14 -4.46 -15.74
C ASN A 4 -0.01 -3.43 -15.60
N ILE A 5 0.88 -3.56 -14.62
CA ILE A 5 1.96 -2.56 -14.39
C ILE A 5 2.76 -2.34 -15.66
N ALA A 6 3.24 -3.41 -16.27
CA ALA A 6 4.04 -3.36 -17.49
C ALA A 6 3.31 -2.65 -18.64
N GLY A 7 2.03 -3.00 -18.85
CA GLY A 7 1.20 -2.40 -19.90
C GLY A 7 0.95 -0.90 -19.66
N VAL A 8 0.70 -0.51 -18.42
CA VAL A 8 0.52 0.90 -18.05
C VAL A 8 1.80 1.68 -18.34
N LEU A 9 2.95 1.21 -17.87
CA LEU A 9 4.23 1.91 -18.06
C LEU A 9 4.63 1.96 -19.55
N ALA A 10 4.53 0.84 -20.27
CA ALA A 10 4.88 0.77 -21.69
C ALA A 10 3.95 1.57 -22.60
N GLY A 11 2.74 1.91 -22.14
CA GLY A 11 1.77 2.75 -22.83
C GLY A 11 1.96 4.25 -22.63
N LEU A 12 2.82 4.68 -21.73
CA LEU A 12 3.11 6.08 -21.48
C LEU A 12 4.00 6.67 -22.59
N PRO A 13 3.93 8.00 -22.83
CA PRO A 13 4.94 8.71 -23.60
C PRO A 13 6.34 8.52 -23.01
N ASP A 14 7.37 8.40 -23.82
CA ASP A 14 8.73 8.01 -23.42
C ASP A 14 9.30 8.86 -22.27
N GLU A 15 9.12 10.19 -22.34
CA GLU A 15 9.59 11.11 -21.28
C GLU A 15 8.90 10.82 -19.94
N LYS A 16 7.57 10.69 -19.94
CA LYS A 16 6.79 10.39 -18.74
C LYS A 16 7.05 8.99 -18.21
N LYS A 17 7.23 8.02 -19.10
CA LYS A 17 7.61 6.66 -18.75
C LYS A 17 8.93 6.67 -17.99
N THR A 18 9.95 7.33 -18.51
CA THR A 18 11.27 7.43 -17.88
C THR A 18 11.19 8.12 -16.50
N GLU A 19 10.44 9.20 -16.38
CA GLU A 19 10.22 9.89 -15.10
C GLU A 19 9.61 8.96 -14.06
N ILE A 20 8.55 8.23 -14.44
CA ILE A 20 7.85 7.33 -13.51
C ILE A 20 8.73 6.13 -13.15
N GLU A 21 9.41 5.51 -14.10
CA GLU A 21 10.32 4.39 -13.84
C GLU A 21 11.48 4.77 -12.91
N ASN A 22 12.01 5.97 -13.06
CA ASN A 22 13.01 6.50 -12.13
C ASN A 22 12.43 6.70 -10.73
N THR A 23 11.23 7.28 -10.63
CA THR A 23 10.55 7.46 -9.34
C THR A 23 10.24 6.12 -8.67
N LEU A 24 9.74 5.14 -9.41
CA LEU A 24 9.53 3.77 -8.91
C LEU A 24 10.83 3.16 -8.39
N SER A 25 11.92 3.32 -9.15
CA SER A 25 13.24 2.78 -8.78
C SER A 25 13.77 3.42 -7.50
N GLU A 26 13.59 4.73 -7.30
CA GLU A 26 14.00 5.42 -6.08
C GLU A 26 13.24 4.88 -4.85
N TYR A 27 11.91 4.74 -4.94
CA TYR A 27 11.14 4.19 -3.81
C TYR A 27 11.47 2.72 -3.51
N LEU A 28 11.82 1.92 -4.52
CA LEU A 28 12.21 0.53 -4.31
C LEU A 28 13.57 0.40 -3.60
N LYS A 29 14.49 1.34 -3.80
CA LYS A 29 15.76 1.38 -3.05
C LYS A 29 15.55 1.60 -1.56
N ASP A 30 14.46 2.27 -1.18
CA ASP A 30 14.08 2.53 0.21
C ASP A 30 13.41 1.31 0.88
N LEU A 31 13.16 0.22 0.15
CA LEU A 31 12.67 -1.02 0.75
C LEU A 31 13.70 -1.56 1.76
N PRO A 32 13.24 -2.18 2.86
CA PRO A 32 14.14 -2.70 3.89
C PRO A 32 15.17 -3.70 3.37
N GLU A 33 14.84 -4.42 2.31
CA GLU A 33 15.73 -5.37 1.64
C GLU A 33 16.83 -4.66 0.84
N GLY A 34 16.51 -3.51 0.20
CA GLY A 34 17.45 -2.64 -0.49
C GLY A 34 18.15 -3.24 -1.71
N ASP A 35 17.66 -4.37 -2.18
CA ASP A 35 18.26 -5.18 -3.26
C ASP A 35 17.88 -4.68 -4.66
N ILE A 36 16.70 -4.07 -4.83
CA ILE A 36 16.24 -3.59 -6.12
C ILE A 36 16.88 -2.23 -6.46
N LYS A 37 17.59 -2.16 -7.57
CA LYS A 37 18.31 -0.96 -8.03
C LYS A 37 17.56 -0.18 -9.09
N LYS A 38 16.82 -0.88 -9.96
CA LYS A 38 16.09 -0.27 -11.08
C LYS A 38 14.89 -1.13 -11.46
N VAL A 39 13.82 -0.48 -11.90
CA VAL A 39 12.65 -1.12 -12.49
C VAL A 39 12.24 -0.40 -13.76
N TRP A 40 11.81 -1.15 -14.77
CA TRP A 40 11.32 -0.60 -16.04
C TRP A 40 10.41 -1.60 -16.75
N ALA A 41 9.67 -1.11 -17.74
CA ALA A 41 8.84 -1.93 -18.59
C ALA A 41 9.32 -1.83 -20.06
N GLU A 42 9.25 -2.95 -20.75
CA GLU A 42 9.57 -3.02 -22.19
C GLU A 42 8.40 -3.60 -22.97
N LYS A 43 8.22 -3.12 -24.20
CA LYS A 43 7.36 -3.78 -25.17
C LYS A 43 8.06 -5.04 -25.65
N VAL A 44 7.34 -6.16 -25.58
CA VAL A 44 7.86 -7.47 -25.95
C VAL A 44 6.99 -8.14 -27.01
N GLY A 45 7.48 -9.26 -27.54
CA GLY A 45 6.80 -9.98 -28.60
C GLY A 45 7.12 -9.41 -30.00
N ARG A 46 6.82 -10.22 -31.02
CA ARG A 46 7.18 -9.92 -32.40
C ARG A 46 6.58 -8.62 -32.94
N LEU A 47 5.42 -8.22 -32.43
CA LEU A 47 4.70 -7.02 -32.86
C LEU A 47 4.75 -5.88 -31.81
N GLY A 48 5.44 -6.09 -30.69
CA GLY A 48 5.49 -5.12 -29.60
C GLY A 48 4.11 -4.81 -28.97
N THR A 49 3.19 -5.77 -29.04
CA THR A 49 1.83 -5.63 -28.51
C THR A 49 1.71 -6.00 -27.04
N ASP A 50 2.68 -6.73 -26.52
CA ASP A 50 2.78 -7.12 -25.13
C ASP A 50 3.80 -6.25 -24.40
N ALA A 51 3.74 -6.26 -23.06
CA ALA A 51 4.71 -5.58 -22.23
C ALA A 51 5.17 -6.49 -21.08
N MET A 52 6.44 -6.37 -20.70
CA MET A 52 7.04 -7.09 -19.59
C MET A 52 7.71 -6.10 -18.65
N LEU A 53 7.57 -6.34 -17.35
CA LEU A 53 8.25 -5.59 -16.32
C LEU A 53 9.55 -6.30 -15.97
N TYR A 54 10.61 -5.53 -15.84
CA TYR A 54 11.95 -5.99 -15.46
C TYR A 54 12.45 -5.23 -14.24
N CYS A 55 13.34 -5.82 -13.48
CA CYS A 55 14.14 -5.11 -12.49
C CYS A 55 15.59 -5.59 -12.45
N GLN A 56 16.46 -4.72 -11.99
CA GLN A 56 17.82 -5.04 -11.58
C GLN A 56 17.86 -5.24 -10.07
N GLU A 57 18.32 -6.40 -9.65
CA GLU A 57 18.45 -6.81 -8.26
C GLU A 57 19.91 -7.10 -7.93
N GLU A 58 20.37 -6.60 -6.79
CA GLU A 58 21.69 -6.91 -6.28
C GLU A 58 21.63 -8.24 -5.52
N TRP A 59 21.92 -9.34 -6.21
CA TRP A 59 21.90 -10.70 -5.64
C TRP A 59 22.94 -10.92 -4.57
N LYS A 60 24.12 -10.36 -4.74
CA LYS A 60 25.24 -10.31 -3.78
C LYS A 60 25.92 -8.95 -3.92
N PRO A 61 26.66 -8.50 -2.90
CA PRO A 61 27.38 -7.24 -2.99
C PRO A 61 28.20 -7.10 -4.27
N GLY A 62 27.82 -6.17 -5.15
CA GLY A 62 28.43 -5.91 -6.44
C GLY A 62 27.97 -6.82 -7.59
N GLU A 63 27.14 -7.82 -7.36
CA GLU A 63 26.58 -8.69 -8.42
C GLU A 63 25.12 -8.29 -8.71
N ILE A 64 24.91 -7.60 -9.81
CA ILE A 64 23.58 -7.19 -10.28
C ILE A 64 23.08 -8.20 -11.29
N ILE A 65 21.88 -8.71 -11.09
CA ILE A 65 21.15 -9.56 -12.04
C ILE A 65 19.91 -8.84 -12.54
N GLU A 66 19.48 -9.21 -13.73
CA GLU A 66 18.24 -8.75 -14.31
C GLU A 66 17.20 -9.86 -14.25
N ILE A 67 16.05 -9.55 -13.69
CA ILE A 67 14.92 -10.48 -13.60
C ILE A 67 13.66 -9.84 -14.16
N ASP A 68 12.74 -10.66 -14.64
CA ASP A 68 11.42 -10.21 -15.04
C ASP A 68 10.36 -10.39 -13.93
N ALA A 69 9.17 -9.85 -14.14
CA ALA A 69 8.09 -9.85 -13.17
C ALA A 69 7.71 -11.26 -12.65
N ARG A 70 7.94 -12.31 -13.43
CA ARG A 70 7.64 -13.70 -13.03
C ARG A 70 8.54 -14.20 -11.90
N SER A 71 9.68 -13.58 -11.74
CA SER A 71 10.67 -13.89 -10.70
C SER A 71 10.61 -12.96 -9.50
N MET A 72 9.80 -11.88 -9.57
CA MET A 72 9.62 -10.95 -8.46
C MET A 72 8.64 -11.51 -7.43
N SER A 73 8.82 -11.13 -6.15
CA SER A 73 7.87 -11.49 -5.09
C SER A 73 6.52 -10.81 -5.28
N ASP A 74 5.44 -11.48 -4.86
CA ASP A 74 4.09 -10.89 -4.90
C ASP A 74 4.02 -9.57 -4.13
N GLY A 75 4.71 -9.48 -2.99
CA GLY A 75 4.78 -8.25 -2.20
C GLY A 75 5.46 -7.10 -2.95
N THR A 76 6.51 -7.37 -3.70
CA THR A 76 7.18 -6.36 -4.54
C THR A 76 6.28 -5.92 -5.71
N LEU A 77 5.63 -6.86 -6.38
CA LEU A 77 4.69 -6.55 -7.46
C LEU A 77 3.51 -5.73 -6.95
N ARG A 78 2.96 -6.07 -5.77
CA ARG A 78 1.87 -5.31 -5.16
C ARG A 78 2.30 -3.89 -4.80
N PHE A 79 3.47 -3.74 -4.20
CA PHE A 79 4.03 -2.43 -3.88
C PHE A 79 4.21 -1.57 -5.14
N LEU A 80 4.76 -2.15 -6.20
CA LEU A 80 4.87 -1.50 -7.51
C LEU A 80 3.52 -1.14 -8.11
N ALA A 81 2.50 -1.99 -7.97
CA ALA A 81 1.15 -1.72 -8.47
C ALA A 81 0.54 -0.49 -7.79
N ILE A 82 0.66 -0.39 -6.46
CA ILE A 82 0.18 0.75 -5.69
C ILE A 82 0.89 2.04 -6.12
N LEU A 83 2.22 2.01 -6.18
CA LEU A 83 3.03 3.14 -6.63
C LEU A 83 2.68 3.58 -8.05
N THR A 84 2.60 2.63 -8.98
CA THR A 84 2.25 2.92 -10.38
C THR A 84 0.86 3.56 -10.46
N ALA A 85 -0.12 3.05 -9.73
CA ALA A 85 -1.46 3.64 -9.68
C ALA A 85 -1.43 5.08 -9.15
N LEU A 86 -0.72 5.33 -8.05
CA LEU A 86 -0.58 6.66 -7.47
C LEU A 86 0.11 7.66 -8.42
N LEU A 87 1.11 7.21 -9.19
CA LEU A 87 1.88 8.06 -10.09
C LEU A 87 1.22 8.29 -11.45
N THR A 88 0.37 7.36 -11.92
CA THR A 88 -0.22 7.43 -13.27
C THR A 88 -1.66 7.89 -13.32
N ARG A 89 -2.43 7.77 -12.23
CA ARG A 89 -3.81 8.28 -12.17
C ARG A 89 -3.84 9.80 -12.34
N PRO A 90 -4.91 10.37 -12.92
CA PRO A 90 -5.09 11.82 -12.97
C PRO A 90 -5.04 12.44 -11.56
N GLU A 91 -4.53 13.65 -11.47
CA GLU A 91 -4.61 14.44 -10.22
C GLU A 91 -6.07 14.69 -9.85
N GLY A 92 -6.37 14.73 -8.54
CA GLY A 92 -7.72 14.86 -8.03
C GLY A 92 -8.59 13.61 -8.19
N SER A 93 -8.00 12.46 -8.54
CA SER A 93 -8.75 11.19 -8.65
C SER A 93 -8.88 10.49 -7.30
N GLN A 94 -9.78 9.50 -7.25
CA GLN A 94 -9.95 8.61 -6.11
C GLN A 94 -9.36 7.22 -6.43
N ILE A 95 -8.69 6.63 -5.44
CA ILE A 95 -8.18 5.25 -5.50
C ILE A 95 -8.77 4.45 -4.34
N VAL A 96 -9.31 3.29 -4.65
CA VAL A 96 -9.79 2.31 -3.66
C VAL A 96 -8.84 1.11 -3.68
N ILE A 97 -8.31 0.73 -2.52
CA ILE A 97 -7.37 -0.39 -2.38
C ILE A 97 -7.88 -1.31 -1.27
N GLU A 98 -8.32 -2.50 -1.65
CA GLU A 98 -8.72 -3.54 -0.70
C GLU A 98 -7.49 -4.30 -0.20
N GLU A 99 -7.49 -4.58 1.11
CA GLU A 99 -6.42 -5.36 1.77
C GLU A 99 -5.02 -4.90 1.33
N ILE A 100 -4.74 -3.61 1.50
CA ILE A 100 -3.52 -2.96 0.99
C ILE A 100 -2.23 -3.68 1.41
N ASP A 101 -2.26 -4.32 2.56
CA ASP A 101 -1.16 -5.04 3.20
C ASP A 101 -1.04 -6.51 2.79
N ASN A 102 -1.98 -7.04 1.99
CA ASN A 102 -1.94 -8.43 1.57
C ASN A 102 -0.64 -8.74 0.79
N GLY A 103 0.13 -9.72 1.27
CA GLY A 103 1.43 -10.08 0.70
C GLY A 103 2.58 -9.11 1.02
N LEU A 104 2.34 -8.04 1.79
CA LEU A 104 3.39 -7.11 2.22
C LEU A 104 3.97 -7.52 3.58
N HIS A 105 5.29 -7.58 3.66
CA HIS A 105 5.97 -7.78 4.93
C HIS A 105 5.75 -6.57 5.85
N PRO A 106 5.53 -6.75 7.17
CA PRO A 106 5.30 -5.64 8.11
C PRO A 106 6.38 -4.56 8.10
N SER A 107 7.63 -4.91 7.81
CA SER A 107 8.74 -3.95 7.69
C SER A 107 8.55 -2.90 6.59
N ARG A 108 7.69 -3.17 5.60
CA ARG A 108 7.38 -2.26 4.50
C ARG A 108 6.25 -1.27 4.84
N ALA A 109 5.56 -1.46 5.98
CA ALA A 109 4.40 -0.66 6.34
C ALA A 109 4.71 0.84 6.46
N ALA A 110 5.82 1.18 7.11
CA ALA A 110 6.22 2.59 7.29
C ALA A 110 6.51 3.29 5.95
N LEU A 111 7.21 2.61 5.04
CA LEU A 111 7.48 3.14 3.71
C LEU A 111 6.19 3.30 2.88
N LEU A 112 5.30 2.31 2.93
CA LEU A 112 4.01 2.38 2.23
C LEU A 112 3.19 3.58 2.72
N VAL A 113 3.06 3.78 4.04
CA VAL A 113 2.34 4.93 4.62
C VAL A 113 2.98 6.25 4.20
N LYS A 114 4.31 6.35 4.24
CA LYS A 114 5.04 7.53 3.76
C LYS A 114 4.65 7.87 2.32
N ILE A 115 4.67 6.88 1.44
CA ILE A 115 4.35 7.04 0.01
C ILE A 115 2.89 7.48 -0.19
N LEU A 116 1.94 6.83 0.51
CA LEU A 116 0.52 7.18 0.44
C LEU A 116 0.30 8.65 0.82
N LYS A 117 0.92 9.10 1.90
CA LYS A 117 0.84 10.50 2.36
C LYS A 117 1.51 11.47 1.37
N GLU A 118 2.74 11.21 0.96
CA GLU A 118 3.51 12.11 0.11
C GLU A 118 2.89 12.26 -1.29
N ILE A 119 2.65 11.14 -1.97
CA ILE A 119 2.13 11.16 -3.35
C ILE A 119 0.64 11.53 -3.35
N GLY A 120 -0.15 10.99 -2.41
CA GLY A 120 -1.57 11.31 -2.29
C GLY A 120 -1.78 12.80 -2.11
N THR A 121 -1.07 13.42 -1.16
CA THR A 121 -1.14 14.86 -0.92
C THR A 121 -0.63 15.66 -2.11
N LYS A 122 0.55 15.33 -2.63
CA LYS A 122 1.16 16.08 -3.75
C LYS A 122 0.30 16.09 -5.01
N ARG A 123 -0.43 14.99 -5.26
CA ARG A 123 -1.26 14.82 -6.45
C ARG A 123 -2.76 14.96 -6.19
N ASN A 124 -3.13 15.37 -4.97
CA ASN A 124 -4.51 15.53 -4.54
C ASN A 124 -5.36 14.28 -4.85
N ILE A 125 -4.82 13.10 -4.50
CA ILE A 125 -5.51 11.82 -4.71
C ILE A 125 -6.19 11.41 -3.41
N ASP A 126 -7.50 11.20 -3.46
CA ASP A 126 -8.26 10.62 -2.36
C ASP A 126 -8.03 9.11 -2.31
N ILE A 127 -7.65 8.60 -1.14
CA ILE A 127 -7.32 7.18 -0.97
C ILE A 127 -8.27 6.56 0.06
N LEU A 128 -9.07 5.60 -0.39
CA LEU A 128 -9.82 4.70 0.48
C LEU A 128 -9.13 3.35 0.49
N LEU A 129 -8.76 2.87 1.66
CA LEU A 129 -8.11 1.57 1.80
C LEU A 129 -8.74 0.73 2.90
N THR A 130 -8.65 -0.58 2.77
CA THR A 130 -8.97 -1.51 3.85
C THR A 130 -7.71 -2.24 4.31
N THR A 131 -7.62 -2.48 5.60
CA THR A 131 -6.53 -3.24 6.23
C THR A 131 -7.00 -3.84 7.56
N HIS A 132 -6.38 -4.92 7.95
CA HIS A 132 -6.45 -5.47 9.31
C HIS A 132 -5.05 -5.64 9.94
N ASN A 133 -4.03 -5.02 9.33
CA ASN A 133 -2.64 -5.15 9.75
C ASN A 133 -2.29 -4.13 10.85
N PRO A 134 -1.97 -4.58 12.08
CA PRO A 134 -1.60 -3.69 13.16
C PRO A 134 -0.39 -2.81 12.87
N ALA A 135 0.60 -3.33 12.14
CA ALA A 135 1.81 -2.58 11.81
C ALA A 135 1.52 -1.41 10.86
N LEU A 136 0.57 -1.59 9.93
CA LEU A 136 0.14 -0.50 9.04
C LEU A 136 -0.63 0.58 9.81
N LEU A 137 -1.53 0.18 10.70
CA LEU A 137 -2.28 1.10 11.57
C LEU A 137 -1.33 1.93 12.44
N ASP A 138 -0.33 1.29 13.05
CA ASP A 138 0.68 2.00 13.84
C ASP A 138 1.53 2.95 13.01
N ALA A 139 1.87 2.57 11.77
CA ALA A 139 2.65 3.40 10.86
C ALA A 139 1.91 4.67 10.42
N PHE A 140 0.59 4.65 10.34
CA PHE A 140 -0.20 5.86 10.05
C PHE A 140 -0.09 6.92 11.15
N GLY A 141 0.06 6.49 12.40
CA GLY A 141 0.11 7.38 13.56
C GLY A 141 -1.27 7.88 14.02
N PRO A 142 -1.31 8.67 15.10
CA PRO A 142 -2.57 9.11 15.72
C PRO A 142 -3.40 10.06 14.84
N GLU A 143 -2.81 10.73 13.90
CA GLU A 143 -3.49 11.66 12.99
C GLU A 143 -4.47 11.00 12.04
N ILE A 144 -4.41 9.67 11.88
CA ILE A 144 -5.36 8.94 11.04
C ILE A 144 -6.71 8.68 11.74
N VAL A 145 -6.77 8.76 13.07
CA VAL A 145 -7.94 8.40 13.88
C VAL A 145 -9.27 8.96 13.35
N PRO A 146 -9.38 10.26 13.00
CA PRO A 146 -10.64 10.81 12.49
C PRO A 146 -11.08 10.23 11.15
N PHE A 147 -10.20 9.51 10.47
CA PHE A 147 -10.46 8.93 9.14
C PHE A 147 -10.60 7.41 9.17
N VAL A 148 -10.56 6.80 10.36
CA VAL A 148 -10.69 5.35 10.51
C VAL A 148 -12.13 4.97 10.77
N VAL A 149 -12.65 4.12 9.90
CA VAL A 149 -13.97 3.49 10.05
C VAL A 149 -13.76 2.01 10.35
N VAL A 150 -14.33 1.54 11.45
CA VAL A 150 -14.29 0.14 11.87
C VAL A 150 -15.51 -0.58 11.32
N ALA A 151 -15.27 -1.59 10.49
CA ALA A 151 -16.30 -2.52 10.03
C ALA A 151 -16.42 -3.66 11.06
N HIS A 152 -17.60 -3.84 11.63
CA HIS A 152 -17.81 -4.86 12.65
C HIS A 152 -19.20 -5.47 12.55
N ARG A 153 -19.43 -6.54 13.28
CA ARG A 153 -20.73 -7.17 13.41
C ARG A 153 -21.36 -6.76 14.73
N ASP A 154 -22.61 -6.29 14.67
CA ASP A 154 -23.40 -6.00 15.85
C ASP A 154 -23.65 -7.29 16.64
N SER A 155 -23.38 -7.28 17.94
CA SER A 155 -23.48 -8.47 18.78
C SER A 155 -24.93 -8.91 19.06
N GLU A 156 -25.90 -8.00 19.01
CA GLU A 156 -27.29 -8.28 19.28
C GLU A 156 -28.07 -8.66 18.02
N THR A 157 -27.90 -7.86 16.94
CA THR A 157 -28.67 -8.06 15.72
C THR A 157 -28.00 -8.96 14.70
N GLY A 158 -26.67 -9.12 14.80
CA GLY A 158 -25.85 -9.84 13.83
C GLY A 158 -25.64 -9.09 12.50
N GLU A 159 -26.07 -7.84 12.42
CA GLU A 159 -25.91 -6.99 11.24
C GLU A 159 -24.49 -6.43 11.12
N SER A 160 -24.05 -6.18 9.89
CA SER A 160 -22.78 -5.48 9.66
C SER A 160 -22.98 -3.99 9.91
N LYS A 161 -22.10 -3.41 10.69
CA LYS A 161 -22.07 -1.97 11.02
C LYS A 161 -20.73 -1.34 10.67
N LEU A 162 -20.77 -0.03 10.41
CA LEU A 162 -19.60 0.83 10.25
C LEU A 162 -19.64 1.90 11.33
N THR A 163 -18.58 1.99 12.13
CA THR A 163 -18.48 2.97 13.22
C THR A 163 -17.17 3.73 13.09
N LEU A 164 -17.20 5.06 13.20
CA LEU A 164 -15.99 5.86 13.29
C LEU A 164 -15.20 5.42 14.52
N LEU A 165 -13.89 5.31 14.39
CA LEU A 165 -13.04 4.84 15.49
C LEU A 165 -13.14 5.76 16.72
N GLU A 166 -13.27 7.07 16.50
CA GLU A 166 -13.40 8.07 17.56
C GLU A 166 -14.75 8.03 18.28
N ASP A 167 -15.79 7.45 17.64
CA ASP A 167 -17.14 7.32 18.22
C ASP A 167 -17.29 6.03 19.06
N ILE A 168 -16.26 5.20 19.12
CA ILE A 168 -16.29 3.98 19.93
C ILE A 168 -16.19 4.35 21.41
N ASP A 169 -17.09 3.82 22.23
CA ASP A 169 -17.11 4.02 23.67
C ASP A 169 -15.75 3.68 24.31
N ASN A 170 -15.31 4.54 25.24
CA ASN A 170 -14.01 4.44 25.89
C ASN A 170 -12.77 4.59 24.99
N PHE A 171 -12.92 4.95 23.70
CA PHE A 171 -11.79 5.14 22.78
C PHE A 171 -10.68 6.04 23.36
N PRO A 172 -10.97 7.21 23.99
CA PRO A 172 -9.91 8.05 24.57
C PRO A 172 -9.07 7.34 25.64
N LYS A 173 -9.67 6.44 26.43
CA LYS A 173 -8.95 5.65 27.46
C LYS A 173 -8.11 4.54 26.83
N LEU A 174 -8.64 3.90 25.79
CA LEU A 174 -7.91 2.88 25.04
C LEU A 174 -6.71 3.50 24.33
N PHE A 175 -6.90 4.64 23.68
CA PHE A 175 -5.86 5.35 22.94
C PHE A 175 -4.75 5.90 23.85
N ALA A 176 -5.08 6.26 25.09
CA ALA A 176 -4.09 6.65 26.09
C ALA A 176 -3.21 5.48 26.57
N SER A 177 -3.68 4.24 26.40
CA SER A 177 -3.01 3.04 26.92
C SER A 177 -2.36 2.17 25.86
N TYR A 178 -2.82 2.27 24.62
CA TYR A 178 -2.42 1.38 23.51
C TYR A 178 -2.22 2.15 22.22
N SER A 179 -1.29 1.70 21.35
CA SER A 179 -1.26 2.13 19.95
C SER A 179 -2.44 1.54 19.15
N LEU A 180 -2.72 2.08 17.96
CA LEU A 180 -3.79 1.59 17.09
C LEU A 180 -3.63 0.09 16.79
N GLY A 181 -2.43 -0.33 16.42
CA GLY A 181 -2.12 -1.73 16.14
C GLY A 181 -2.27 -2.63 17.37
N GLN A 182 -1.89 -2.14 18.56
CA GLN A 182 -2.08 -2.88 19.81
C GLN A 182 -3.56 -3.05 20.17
N MET A 183 -4.40 -2.03 19.93
CA MET A 183 -5.84 -2.12 20.15
C MET A 183 -6.47 -3.22 19.30
N THR A 184 -6.08 -3.30 18.03
CA THR A 184 -6.54 -4.34 17.11
C THR A 184 -6.05 -5.72 17.55
N THR A 185 -4.74 -5.86 17.81
CA THR A 185 -4.13 -7.16 18.20
C THR A 185 -4.69 -7.70 19.51
N LYS A 186 -5.03 -6.83 20.46
CA LYS A 186 -5.59 -7.23 21.77
C LYS A 186 -7.10 -7.39 21.76
N GLY A 187 -7.76 -7.17 20.63
CA GLY A 187 -9.22 -7.20 20.54
C GLY A 187 -9.90 -6.14 21.42
N ALA A 188 -9.23 -5.02 21.68
CA ALA A 188 -9.75 -3.97 22.53
C ALA A 188 -10.89 -3.19 21.85
N ILE A 189 -10.80 -3.02 20.54
CA ILE A 189 -11.84 -2.40 19.72
C ILE A 189 -13.10 -3.27 19.73
N GLU A 190 -12.97 -4.56 19.48
CA GLU A 190 -14.08 -5.51 19.45
C GLU A 190 -14.80 -5.59 20.80
N ARG A 191 -14.04 -5.59 21.92
CA ARG A 191 -14.63 -5.58 23.27
C ARG A 191 -15.40 -4.31 23.54
N SER A 192 -14.91 -3.16 23.10
CA SER A 192 -15.61 -1.89 23.31
C SER A 192 -16.88 -1.77 22.46
N LEU A 193 -16.90 -2.41 21.29
CA LEU A 193 -18.11 -2.49 20.44
C LEU A 193 -19.15 -3.48 20.94
N SER A 194 -18.73 -4.51 21.71
CA SER A 194 -19.63 -5.55 22.26
C SER A 194 -20.19 -5.20 23.65
N HIS A 195 -19.67 -4.20 24.34
CA HIS A 195 -20.03 -3.80 25.71
C HIS A 195 -20.64 -2.39 25.75
N GLY A 196 -21.16 -1.90 24.65
CA GLY A 196 -21.86 -0.62 24.55
C GLY A 196 -23.25 -0.67 25.20
N GLU A 197 -23.30 -0.92 26.50
CA GLU A 197 -24.37 -0.58 27.45
C GLU A 197 -23.79 0.11 28.68
#